data_3b37e30f3c24dbfcb8b2b1e9315c0dc1
#
_entry.id   3b37e30f3c24dbfcb8b2b1e9315c0dc1
#
_cell.length_a   1.000
_cell.length_b   1.000
_cell.length_c   1.000
_cell.angle_alpha   90.00
_cell.angle_beta   90.00
_cell.angle_gamma   90.00
#
_symmetry.space_group_name_H-M   'P 1'
#
loop_
_entity.id
_entity.type
_entity.pdbx_description
1 polymer ?
#
loop_
_entity_poly.entity_id
_entity_poly.type
_entity_poly.pdbx_seq_one_letter_code
_entity_poly.pdbx_strand_id
1 'polypeptide(L)'
;MSTARPTFGIKTTPMRAGYDEIVRVWRDADEIEDFEHAWLWDHFLPLFSPPTDPVLEGWTLLAALAAQTERLRLGHLVTSNAIRPPAVLAKMAATTDVISGGRLVLGIGVGGTRQPDGVDNPAVAEYAAYGIPLPGPGVGIERLVESLDIVRRLWTEPEPFDFDGRHFQLRGAVCEPKPVQTAGPPILVGGYGDRMLRVVAEHADIWNIPGPPHGRVEHLVERIAVLDRHCAAVGRDPASLSRSTQMIVSHDDPAATRTALVALAGAGFDHFVLAPLPPYRDKVARWLADEIVVPVREELGR
;
A
#
# COMPACT_ATOMS: atom_id res chain seq x y z
N MET A 1 -10.94 4.67 -21.13
CA MET A 1 -9.92 3.61 -20.92
C MET A 1 -8.61 4.32 -20.63
N SER A 2 -7.94 3.99 -19.54
CA SER A 2 -6.60 4.55 -19.25
C SER A 2 -5.65 4.15 -20.36
N THR A 3 -4.97 5.12 -20.98
CA THR A 3 -3.93 4.89 -21.99
C THR A 3 -2.55 4.65 -21.34
N ALA A 4 -2.48 4.69 -20.01
CA ALA A 4 -1.25 4.48 -19.30
C ALA A 4 -0.82 2.99 -19.37
N ARG A 5 0.47 2.77 -19.58
CA ARG A 5 1.07 1.42 -19.51
C ARG A 5 0.91 0.89 -18.08
N PRO A 6 0.37 -0.32 -17.89
CA PRO A 6 0.28 -0.92 -16.55
C PRO A 6 1.67 -1.09 -15.92
N THR A 7 1.75 -0.78 -14.63
CA THR A 7 2.94 -0.98 -13.80
C THR A 7 2.80 -2.23 -12.95
N PHE A 8 3.92 -2.91 -12.72
CA PHE A 8 3.96 -4.14 -11.95
C PHE A 8 4.96 -4.02 -10.80
N GLY A 9 4.62 -4.61 -9.68
CA GLY A 9 5.51 -4.67 -8.55
C GLY A 9 5.40 -5.96 -7.77
N ILE A 10 6.39 -6.20 -6.94
CA ILE A 10 6.45 -7.35 -6.07
C ILE A 10 6.07 -6.96 -4.64
N LYS A 11 5.37 -7.83 -3.92
CA LYS A 11 5.11 -7.66 -2.50
C LYS A 11 5.68 -8.83 -1.71
N THR A 12 6.56 -8.51 -0.78
CA THR A 12 7.04 -9.48 0.22
C THR A 12 6.35 -9.26 1.57
N THR A 13 6.33 -10.30 2.39
CA THR A 13 5.84 -10.19 3.77
C THR A 13 7.02 -10.25 4.73
N PRO A 14 7.07 -9.40 5.77
CA PRO A 14 8.08 -9.49 6.83
C PRO A 14 7.86 -10.67 7.78
N MET A 15 6.83 -11.48 7.52
CA MET A 15 6.38 -12.61 8.29
C MET A 15 6.93 -13.91 7.67
N ARG A 16 7.50 -14.80 8.49
CA ARG A 16 8.04 -16.11 8.09
C ARG A 16 9.13 -16.06 7.01
N ALA A 17 9.78 -14.92 6.86
CA ALA A 17 10.92 -14.71 5.98
C ALA A 17 12.04 -13.99 6.74
N GLY A 18 13.28 -14.38 6.51
CA GLY A 18 14.44 -13.70 7.08
C GLY A 18 14.78 -12.41 6.36
N TYR A 19 15.52 -11.53 7.03
CA TYR A 19 15.97 -10.26 6.46
C TYR A 19 16.72 -10.46 5.13
N ASP A 20 17.70 -11.35 5.11
CA ASP A 20 18.54 -11.60 3.93
C ASP A 20 17.73 -12.16 2.75
N GLU A 21 16.72 -12.99 3.05
CA GLU A 21 15.80 -13.53 2.04
C GLU A 21 14.98 -12.43 1.38
N ILE A 22 14.45 -11.48 2.19
CA ILE A 22 13.68 -10.34 1.68
C ILE A 22 14.59 -9.40 0.87
N VAL A 23 15.78 -9.08 1.37
CA VAL A 23 16.78 -8.26 0.66
C VAL A 23 17.11 -8.87 -0.69
N ARG A 24 17.36 -10.18 -0.76
CA ARG A 24 17.63 -10.87 -2.01
C ARG A 24 16.48 -10.68 -3.01
N VAL A 25 15.24 -10.91 -2.60
CA VAL A 25 14.08 -10.76 -3.49
C VAL A 25 13.94 -9.34 -4.00
N TRP A 26 14.16 -8.33 -3.13
CA TRP A 26 14.05 -6.93 -3.53
C TRP A 26 15.17 -6.49 -4.47
N ARG A 27 16.41 -6.93 -4.23
CA ARG A 27 17.54 -6.67 -5.13
C ARG A 27 17.35 -7.34 -6.49
N ASP A 28 16.93 -8.61 -6.49
CA ASP A 28 16.61 -9.33 -7.73
C ASP A 28 15.52 -8.58 -8.54
N ALA A 29 14.48 -8.07 -7.87
CA ALA A 29 13.44 -7.28 -8.53
C ALA A 29 13.92 -5.91 -8.99
N ASP A 30 14.85 -5.27 -8.26
CA ASP A 30 15.41 -3.96 -8.61
C ASP A 30 16.24 -4.02 -9.91
N GLU A 31 16.82 -5.17 -10.23
CA GLU A 31 17.58 -5.42 -11.46
C GLU A 31 16.67 -5.75 -12.67
N ILE A 32 15.37 -6.01 -12.45
CA ILE A 32 14.43 -6.43 -13.50
C ILE A 32 13.57 -5.24 -13.91
N GLU A 33 13.75 -4.74 -15.15
CA GLU A 33 13.06 -3.55 -15.69
C GLU A 33 11.53 -3.70 -15.71
N ASP A 34 11.01 -4.93 -15.71
CA ASP A 34 9.58 -5.21 -15.73
C ASP A 34 8.87 -4.90 -14.41
N PHE A 35 9.63 -4.67 -13.32
CA PHE A 35 9.07 -4.19 -12.06
C PHE A 35 9.36 -2.71 -11.86
N GLU A 36 8.35 -1.96 -11.46
CA GLU A 36 8.44 -0.53 -11.17
C GLU A 36 8.33 -0.22 -9.67
N HIS A 37 7.82 -1.17 -8.85
CA HIS A 37 7.62 -0.93 -7.41
C HIS A 37 7.71 -2.21 -6.57
N ALA A 38 7.98 -2.04 -5.26
CA ALA A 38 8.04 -3.11 -4.29
C ALA A 38 7.35 -2.72 -2.98
N TRP A 39 6.74 -3.70 -2.30
CA TRP A 39 5.85 -3.45 -1.18
C TRP A 39 6.08 -4.40 -0.02
N LEU A 40 5.80 -3.90 1.21
CA LEU A 40 5.78 -4.67 2.45
C LEU A 40 4.41 -4.66 3.12
N TRP A 41 4.25 -5.48 4.17
CA TRP A 41 3.19 -5.36 5.16
C TRP A 41 3.65 -4.53 6.37
N ASP A 42 2.68 -3.94 7.08
CA ASP A 42 2.91 -3.23 8.33
C ASP A 42 2.09 -3.88 9.44
N HIS A 43 2.59 -5.01 9.94
CA HIS A 43 2.04 -5.78 11.06
C HIS A 43 3.16 -6.12 12.06
N PHE A 44 2.80 -6.26 13.34
CA PHE A 44 3.71 -6.65 14.43
C PHE A 44 3.57 -8.12 14.80
N LEU A 45 2.41 -8.72 14.49
CA LEU A 45 2.15 -10.13 14.69
C LEU A 45 1.80 -10.83 13.38
N PRO A 46 2.04 -12.14 13.27
CA PRO A 46 1.65 -12.90 12.11
C PRO A 46 0.12 -13.00 12.03
N LEU A 47 -0.43 -12.85 10.80
CA LEU A 47 -1.87 -12.86 10.59
C LEU A 47 -2.47 -14.28 10.47
N PHE A 48 -1.66 -15.26 10.03
CA PHE A 48 -2.13 -16.60 9.62
C PHE A 48 -1.26 -17.73 10.17
N SER A 49 -0.54 -17.48 11.26
CA SER A 49 0.30 -18.46 11.94
C SER A 49 0.38 -18.12 13.44
N PRO A 50 0.99 -18.98 14.28
CA PRO A 50 1.10 -18.72 15.71
C PRO A 50 1.71 -17.34 16.01
N PRO A 51 1.25 -16.63 17.06
CA PRO A 51 1.75 -15.28 17.39
C PRO A 51 3.22 -15.26 17.81
N THR A 52 3.84 -16.41 17.99
CA THR A 52 5.26 -16.59 18.28
C THR A 52 6.14 -16.68 17.03
N ASP A 53 5.54 -16.77 15.85
CA ASP A 53 6.31 -16.75 14.58
C ASP A 53 6.94 -15.36 14.37
N PRO A 54 8.18 -15.30 13.86
CA PRO A 54 8.87 -14.03 13.71
C PRO A 54 8.23 -13.12 12.66
N VAL A 55 8.13 -11.84 13.02
CA VAL A 55 7.73 -10.75 12.11
C VAL A 55 8.71 -9.61 12.29
N LEU A 56 9.29 -9.12 11.20
CA LEU A 56 10.14 -7.93 11.23
C LEU A 56 9.25 -6.67 11.19
N GLU A 57 9.61 -5.64 11.96
CA GLU A 57 8.86 -4.39 11.98
C GLU A 57 8.94 -3.68 10.62
N GLY A 58 7.79 -3.32 10.06
CA GLY A 58 7.64 -2.92 8.67
C GLY A 58 8.44 -1.68 8.29
N TRP A 59 8.34 -0.58 9.05
CA TRP A 59 9.00 0.68 8.70
C TRP A 59 10.50 0.64 8.87
N THR A 60 11.02 -0.06 9.88
CA THR A 60 12.44 -0.31 10.05
C THR A 60 13.00 -1.13 8.88
N LEU A 61 12.27 -2.17 8.50
CA LEU A 61 12.64 -3.01 7.35
C LEU A 61 12.57 -2.20 6.03
N LEU A 62 11.53 -1.39 5.82
CA LEU A 62 11.38 -0.58 4.61
C LEU A 62 12.54 0.40 4.44
N ALA A 63 12.98 1.06 5.52
CA ALA A 63 14.13 1.96 5.48
C ALA A 63 15.43 1.23 5.11
N ALA A 64 15.63 0.01 5.63
CA ALA A 64 16.77 -0.82 5.25
C ALA A 64 16.71 -1.23 3.77
N LEU A 65 15.55 -1.64 3.27
CA LEU A 65 15.36 -2.01 1.85
C LEU A 65 15.49 -0.80 0.91
N ALA A 66 15.06 0.38 1.35
CA ALA A 66 15.26 1.63 0.62
C ALA A 66 16.74 1.93 0.35
N ALA A 67 17.62 1.60 1.33
CA ALA A 67 19.06 1.75 1.20
C ALA A 67 19.74 0.61 0.42
N GLN A 68 19.03 -0.47 0.12
CA GLN A 68 19.55 -1.65 -0.58
C GLN A 68 19.08 -1.74 -2.05
N THR A 69 18.24 -0.83 -2.48
CA THR A 69 17.65 -0.74 -3.84
C THR A 69 17.88 0.65 -4.41
N GLU A 70 17.86 0.78 -5.75
CA GLU A 70 18.18 2.05 -6.42
C GLU A 70 17.03 2.58 -7.29
N ARG A 71 16.18 1.70 -7.83
CA ARG A 71 15.23 2.03 -8.87
C ARG A 71 13.76 1.92 -8.47
N LEU A 72 13.38 0.83 -7.80
CA LEU A 72 11.99 0.54 -7.45
C LEU A 72 11.39 1.61 -6.55
N ARG A 73 10.19 2.07 -6.85
CA ARG A 73 9.35 2.75 -5.87
C ARG A 73 8.99 1.78 -4.76
N LEU A 74 8.85 2.27 -3.55
CA LEU A 74 8.70 1.40 -2.39
C LEU A 74 7.68 1.93 -1.39
N GLY A 75 7.03 1.03 -0.65
CA GLY A 75 6.05 1.43 0.35
C GLY A 75 5.45 0.26 1.11
N HIS A 76 4.52 0.57 1.99
CA HIS A 76 3.67 -0.43 2.63
C HIS A 76 2.35 -0.57 1.88
N LEU A 77 1.85 -1.78 1.83
CA LEU A 77 0.52 -2.08 1.28
C LEU A 77 -0.30 -2.85 2.32
N VAL A 78 -0.90 -2.17 3.31
CA VAL A 78 -0.77 -0.74 3.61
C VAL A 78 -0.34 -0.53 5.05
N THR A 79 0.22 0.64 5.40
CA THR A 79 0.46 0.97 6.81
C THR A 79 -0.87 1.23 7.53
N SER A 80 -0.94 0.83 8.78
CA SER A 80 -2.14 1.05 9.61
C SER A 80 -2.12 2.44 10.24
N ASN A 81 -3.14 3.24 9.95
CA ASN A 81 -3.33 4.56 10.57
C ASN A 81 -3.54 4.51 12.08
N ALA A 82 -3.90 3.36 12.63
CA ALA A 82 -4.13 3.22 14.08
C ALA A 82 -2.85 3.00 14.88
N ILE A 83 -1.76 2.55 14.25
CA ILE A 83 -0.54 2.12 14.95
C ILE A 83 0.32 3.32 15.37
N ARG A 84 0.43 4.35 14.52
CA ARG A 84 1.35 5.47 14.77
C ARG A 84 0.61 6.80 14.77
N PRO A 85 0.99 7.76 15.64
CA PRO A 85 0.53 9.14 15.50
C PRO A 85 0.87 9.69 14.10
N PRO A 86 -0.02 10.45 13.44
CA PRO A 86 0.17 10.88 12.06
C PRO A 86 1.42 11.76 11.85
N ALA A 87 1.76 12.59 12.83
CA ALA A 87 2.98 13.40 12.74
C ALA A 87 4.26 12.54 12.82
N VAL A 88 4.25 11.47 13.61
CA VAL A 88 5.36 10.51 13.66
C VAL A 88 5.46 9.75 12.34
N LEU A 89 4.33 9.30 11.79
CA LEU A 89 4.28 8.62 10.50
C LEU A 89 4.79 9.52 9.37
N ALA A 90 4.37 10.78 9.33
CA ALA A 90 4.86 11.76 8.36
C ALA A 90 6.39 11.94 8.43
N LYS A 91 6.94 11.97 9.65
CA LYS A 91 8.40 12.09 9.87
C LYS A 91 9.14 10.84 9.40
N MET A 92 8.63 9.64 9.72
CA MET A 92 9.20 8.37 9.27
C MET A 92 9.18 8.27 7.74
N ALA A 93 8.07 8.65 7.12
CA ALA A 93 7.90 8.65 5.67
C ALA A 93 8.87 9.65 5.00
N ALA A 94 8.98 10.88 5.49
CA ALA A 94 9.93 11.86 4.98
C ALA A 94 11.37 11.34 5.08
N THR A 95 11.76 10.71 6.18
CA THR A 95 13.08 10.12 6.35
C THR A 95 13.32 8.98 5.35
N THR A 96 12.37 8.09 5.18
CA THR A 96 12.48 6.98 4.21
C THR A 96 12.52 7.51 2.77
N ASP A 97 11.80 8.59 2.48
CA ASP A 97 11.85 9.25 1.17
C ASP A 97 13.25 9.83 0.88
N VAL A 98 13.88 10.46 1.88
CA VAL A 98 15.28 10.94 1.78
C VAL A 98 16.25 9.78 1.57
N ILE A 99 16.13 8.69 2.35
CA ILE A 99 16.99 7.51 2.22
C ILE A 99 16.87 6.89 0.83
N SER A 100 15.66 6.83 0.30
CA SER A 100 15.37 6.25 -1.02
C SER A 100 15.67 7.19 -2.21
N GLY A 101 16.00 8.46 -1.96
CA GLY A 101 16.18 9.45 -3.05
C GLY A 101 14.87 9.79 -3.78
N GLY A 102 13.74 9.82 -3.06
CA GLY A 102 12.44 10.24 -3.61
C GLY A 102 11.63 9.08 -4.24
N ARG A 103 11.82 7.84 -3.79
CA ARG A 103 11.10 6.66 -4.31
C ARG A 103 9.93 6.18 -3.44
N LEU A 104 9.72 6.78 -2.27
CA LEU A 104 8.65 6.36 -1.36
C LEU A 104 7.26 6.61 -1.95
N VAL A 105 6.36 5.69 -1.71
CA VAL A 105 4.90 5.85 -1.80
C VAL A 105 4.31 5.55 -0.42
N LEU A 106 3.56 6.49 0.15
CA LEU A 106 2.88 6.26 1.42
C LEU A 106 1.61 5.44 1.19
N GLY A 107 1.67 4.14 1.37
CA GLY A 107 0.48 3.30 1.39
C GLY A 107 -0.15 3.28 2.78
N ILE A 108 -1.41 3.72 2.91
CA ILE A 108 -2.10 3.86 4.19
C ILE A 108 -3.54 3.35 4.12
N GLY A 109 -4.02 2.81 5.23
CA GLY A 109 -5.41 2.40 5.41
C GLY A 109 -5.88 2.68 6.83
N VAL A 110 -7.17 2.48 7.09
CA VAL A 110 -7.75 2.69 8.42
C VAL A 110 -7.04 1.83 9.49
N GLY A 111 -6.51 0.68 9.08
CA GLY A 111 -5.99 -0.34 9.97
C GLY A 111 -7.06 -1.34 10.38
N GLY A 112 -6.75 -2.18 11.37
CA GLY A 112 -7.74 -3.08 11.94
C GLY A 112 -8.89 -2.30 12.56
N THR A 113 -10.11 -2.74 12.32
CA THR A 113 -11.32 -2.20 12.95
C THR A 113 -12.14 -3.35 13.53
N ARG A 114 -12.83 -3.07 14.64
CA ARG A 114 -13.75 -4.05 15.20
C ARG A 114 -14.92 -4.26 14.23
N GLN A 115 -15.08 -5.49 13.75
CA GLN A 115 -16.18 -5.82 12.85
C GLN A 115 -17.51 -5.89 13.62
N PRO A 116 -18.61 -5.39 13.04
CA PRO A 116 -19.93 -5.43 13.68
C PRO A 116 -20.48 -6.85 13.92
N ASP A 117 -20.06 -7.80 13.09
CA ASP A 117 -20.50 -9.20 13.11
C ASP A 117 -19.73 -10.08 14.10
N GLY A 118 -18.78 -9.50 14.83
CA GLY A 118 -17.99 -10.22 15.83
C GLY A 118 -16.98 -11.21 15.26
N VAL A 119 -16.75 -11.23 13.95
CA VAL A 119 -15.64 -11.99 13.35
C VAL A 119 -14.33 -11.34 13.79
N ASP A 120 -13.49 -12.10 14.47
CA ASP A 120 -12.20 -11.61 14.96
C ASP A 120 -11.29 -11.26 13.78
N ASN A 121 -11.08 -9.97 13.57
CA ASN A 121 -10.02 -9.49 12.70
C ASN A 121 -8.67 -9.82 13.38
N PRO A 122 -7.71 -10.48 12.72
CA PRO A 122 -6.39 -10.77 13.28
C PRO A 122 -5.70 -9.55 13.91
N ALA A 123 -5.95 -8.35 13.40
CA ALA A 123 -5.45 -7.11 13.97
C ALA A 123 -5.98 -6.80 15.40
N VAL A 124 -7.08 -7.41 15.83
CA VAL A 124 -7.60 -7.21 17.21
C VAL A 124 -6.60 -7.74 18.22
N ALA A 125 -6.11 -8.96 18.02
CA ALA A 125 -5.11 -9.57 18.90
C ALA A 125 -3.78 -8.80 18.87
N GLU A 126 -3.34 -8.39 17.67
CA GLU A 126 -2.15 -7.57 17.48
C GLU A 126 -2.23 -6.25 18.26
N TYR A 127 -3.32 -5.51 18.13
CA TYR A 127 -3.48 -4.22 18.78
C TYR A 127 -3.55 -4.37 20.29
N ALA A 128 -4.24 -5.38 20.78
CA ALA A 128 -4.29 -5.67 22.22
C ALA A 128 -2.90 -6.00 22.79
N ALA A 129 -2.10 -6.80 22.08
CA ALA A 129 -0.75 -7.18 22.49
C ALA A 129 0.22 -5.99 22.57
N TYR A 130 0.03 -4.97 21.74
CA TYR A 130 0.88 -3.77 21.70
C TYR A 130 0.23 -2.54 22.36
N GLY A 131 -0.90 -2.70 23.04
CA GLY A 131 -1.58 -1.59 23.72
C GLY A 131 -2.14 -0.52 22.76
N ILE A 132 -2.41 -0.88 21.51
CA ILE A 132 -2.91 0.02 20.49
C ILE A 132 -4.43 0.07 20.56
N PRO A 133 -5.05 1.27 20.69
CA PRO A 133 -6.49 1.38 20.71
C PRO A 133 -7.11 0.93 19.37
N LEU A 134 -8.10 0.04 19.43
CA LEU A 134 -8.85 -0.40 18.27
C LEU A 134 -10.08 0.52 18.07
N PRO A 135 -10.07 1.43 17.09
CA PRO A 135 -11.21 2.31 16.85
C PRO A 135 -12.38 1.54 16.21
N GLY A 136 -13.60 2.01 16.44
CA GLY A 136 -14.74 1.58 15.62
C GLY A 136 -14.57 2.06 14.15
N PRO A 137 -15.21 1.39 13.19
CA PRO A 137 -15.00 1.67 11.75
C PRO A 137 -15.21 3.14 11.36
N GLY A 138 -16.23 3.80 11.91
CA GLY A 138 -16.51 5.21 11.64
C GLY A 138 -15.41 6.14 12.15
N VAL A 139 -14.98 5.94 13.40
CA VAL A 139 -13.91 6.71 14.04
C VAL A 139 -12.58 6.48 13.32
N GLY A 140 -12.31 5.25 12.88
CA GLY A 140 -11.10 4.92 12.11
C GLY A 140 -11.00 5.73 10.82
N ILE A 141 -12.11 5.89 10.09
CA ILE A 141 -12.15 6.71 8.86
C ILE A 141 -11.96 8.20 9.18
N GLU A 142 -12.63 8.73 10.19
CA GLU A 142 -12.46 10.13 10.61
C GLU A 142 -11.00 10.42 10.99
N ARG A 143 -10.37 9.52 11.75
CA ARG A 143 -8.94 9.61 12.10
C ARG A 143 -8.04 9.56 10.86
N LEU A 144 -8.37 8.71 9.87
CA LEU A 144 -7.59 8.63 8.64
C LEU A 144 -7.64 9.94 7.85
N VAL A 145 -8.81 10.59 7.75
CA VAL A 145 -8.95 11.89 7.07
C VAL A 145 -8.08 12.95 7.73
N GLU A 146 -8.15 13.10 9.05
CA GLU A 146 -7.28 14.05 9.77
C GLU A 146 -5.79 13.70 9.61
N SER A 147 -5.45 12.40 9.60
CA SER A 147 -4.06 11.96 9.41
C SER A 147 -3.51 12.33 8.03
N LEU A 148 -4.32 12.16 6.99
CA LEU A 148 -3.93 12.53 5.62
C LEU A 148 -3.69 14.03 5.48
N ASP A 149 -4.52 14.85 6.12
CA ASP A 149 -4.33 16.29 6.16
C ASP A 149 -3.06 16.68 6.91
N ILE A 150 -2.84 16.14 8.11
CA ILE A 150 -1.64 16.37 8.92
C ILE A 150 -0.37 15.96 8.14
N VAL A 151 -0.39 14.80 7.50
CA VAL A 151 0.76 14.28 6.74
C VAL A 151 1.09 15.21 5.58
N ARG A 152 0.10 15.62 4.76
CA ARG A 152 0.34 16.54 3.65
C ARG A 152 0.85 17.90 4.12
N ARG A 153 0.26 18.47 5.16
CA ARG A 153 0.70 19.75 5.73
C ARG A 153 2.13 19.68 6.26
N LEU A 154 2.50 18.63 6.99
CA LEU A 154 3.87 18.43 7.48
C LEU A 154 4.90 18.34 6.35
N TRP A 155 4.52 17.80 5.20
CA TRP A 155 5.44 17.68 4.05
C TRP A 155 5.55 18.96 3.23
N THR A 156 4.51 19.81 3.22
CA THR A 156 4.42 20.93 2.27
C THR A 156 4.48 22.30 2.94
N GLU A 157 4.00 22.47 4.17
CA GLU A 157 4.04 23.75 4.85
C GLU A 157 5.47 24.11 5.30
N PRO A 158 5.99 25.29 4.94
CA PRO A 158 7.33 25.70 5.27
C PRO A 158 7.48 26.11 6.74
N GLU A 159 6.43 26.65 7.34
CA GLU A 159 6.41 27.16 8.70
C GLU A 159 5.75 26.19 9.68
N PRO A 160 6.14 26.20 10.96
CA PRO A 160 5.44 25.44 11.99
C PRO A 160 3.95 25.84 12.06
N PHE A 161 3.07 24.86 12.22
CA PHE A 161 1.63 25.08 12.30
C PHE A 161 0.98 24.35 13.49
N ASP A 162 -0.18 24.87 13.88
CA ASP A 162 -1.08 24.19 14.81
C ASP A 162 -2.17 23.43 14.06
N PHE A 163 -2.61 22.30 14.63
CA PHE A 163 -3.73 21.52 14.11
C PHE A 163 -4.70 21.21 15.26
N ASP A 164 -5.96 21.62 15.10
CA ASP A 164 -7.02 21.41 16.08
C ASP A 164 -8.13 20.52 15.49
N GLY A 165 -7.81 19.25 15.30
CA GLY A 165 -8.75 18.23 14.84
C GLY A 165 -9.60 17.65 15.97
N ARG A 166 -10.58 16.85 15.63
CA ARG A 166 -11.40 16.09 16.58
C ARG A 166 -10.61 14.98 17.26
N HIS A 167 -9.70 14.35 16.52
CA HIS A 167 -8.96 13.18 16.94
C HIS A 167 -7.49 13.46 17.22
N PHE A 168 -6.93 14.49 16.60
CA PHE A 168 -5.53 14.88 16.78
C PHE A 168 -5.40 16.37 17.04
N GLN A 169 -4.52 16.72 17.96
CA GLN A 169 -4.13 18.10 18.25
C GLN A 169 -2.60 18.19 18.18
N LEU A 170 -2.10 19.14 17.40
CA LEU A 170 -0.67 19.43 17.28
C LEU A 170 -0.40 20.89 17.61
N ARG A 171 0.78 21.19 18.15
CA ARG A 171 1.25 22.56 18.42
C ARG A 171 2.65 22.72 17.85
N GLY A 172 2.84 23.77 17.03
CA GLY A 172 4.11 24.04 16.38
C GLY A 172 4.64 22.88 15.57
N ALA A 173 3.75 22.14 14.88
CA ALA A 173 4.11 20.96 14.12
C ALA A 173 5.03 21.31 12.94
N VAL A 174 6.14 20.62 12.81
CA VAL A 174 7.13 20.82 11.74
C VAL A 174 7.76 19.47 11.36
N CYS A 175 8.09 19.32 10.09
CA CYS A 175 8.82 18.15 9.59
C CYS A 175 10.03 18.62 8.78
N GLU A 176 11.23 18.43 9.35
CA GLU A 176 12.52 18.66 8.67
C GLU A 176 13.46 17.45 8.89
N PRO A 177 14.13 16.92 7.84
CA PRO A 177 13.99 17.40 6.47
C PRO A 177 12.61 17.13 5.88
N LYS A 178 12.21 17.93 4.91
CA LYS A 178 11.06 17.62 4.03
C LYS A 178 11.36 16.39 3.18
N PRO A 179 10.35 15.69 2.65
CA PRO A 179 10.58 14.69 1.61
C PRO A 179 11.36 15.27 0.42
N VAL A 180 12.08 14.42 -0.31
CA VAL A 180 12.75 14.80 -1.57
C VAL A 180 11.72 15.11 -2.66
N GLN A 181 10.60 14.39 -2.67
CA GLN A 181 9.48 14.64 -3.58
C GLN A 181 8.77 15.96 -3.20
N THR A 182 8.79 16.95 -4.08
CA THR A 182 8.38 18.35 -3.78
C THR A 182 6.96 18.49 -3.23
N ALA A 183 5.99 17.70 -3.70
CA ALA A 183 4.63 17.68 -3.19
C ALA A 183 4.41 16.64 -2.07
N GLY A 184 5.51 16.05 -1.58
CA GLY A 184 5.52 14.87 -0.74
C GLY A 184 5.36 13.56 -1.54
N PRO A 185 5.62 12.40 -0.93
CA PRO A 185 5.38 11.11 -1.52
C PRO A 185 3.93 10.93 -1.97
N PRO A 186 3.66 10.29 -3.12
CA PRO A 186 2.30 9.92 -3.49
C PRO A 186 1.64 9.09 -2.39
N ILE A 187 0.34 9.30 -2.21
CA ILE A 187 -0.45 8.59 -1.19
C ILE A 187 -1.30 7.52 -1.85
N LEU A 188 -1.04 6.27 -1.48
CA LEU A 188 -1.89 5.15 -1.81
C LEU A 188 -2.85 4.89 -0.64
N VAL A 189 -4.16 4.89 -0.91
CA VAL A 189 -5.18 4.56 0.10
C VAL A 189 -5.80 3.21 -0.20
N GLY A 190 -5.73 2.30 0.79
CA GLY A 190 -6.33 0.97 0.73
C GLY A 190 -7.75 0.95 1.30
N GLY A 191 -8.68 0.34 0.58
CA GLY A 191 -10.05 0.12 1.03
C GLY A 191 -11.07 0.15 -0.11
N TYR A 192 -12.29 -0.37 0.16
CA TYR A 192 -13.32 -0.55 -0.87
C TYR A 192 -14.75 -0.25 -0.41
N GLY A 193 -14.97 0.00 0.88
CA GLY A 193 -16.28 0.44 1.38
C GLY A 193 -16.64 1.84 0.86
N ASP A 194 -17.91 2.14 0.73
CA ASP A 194 -18.40 3.38 0.13
C ASP A 194 -17.79 4.64 0.77
N ARG A 195 -17.76 4.73 2.12
CA ARG A 195 -17.11 5.85 2.82
C ARG A 195 -15.61 5.93 2.56
N MET A 196 -14.93 4.78 2.40
CA MET A 196 -13.49 4.76 2.07
C MET A 196 -13.23 5.22 0.64
N LEU A 197 -14.08 4.84 -0.32
CA LEU A 197 -13.94 5.30 -1.71
C LEU A 197 -14.13 6.82 -1.83
N ARG A 198 -14.94 7.44 -0.96
CA ARG A 198 -14.99 8.89 -0.86
C ARG A 198 -13.65 9.48 -0.38
N VAL A 199 -13.04 8.91 0.68
CA VAL A 199 -11.71 9.35 1.15
C VAL A 199 -10.65 9.18 0.05
N VAL A 200 -10.70 8.06 -0.69
CA VAL A 200 -9.84 7.83 -1.85
C VAL A 200 -10.00 8.95 -2.89
N ALA A 201 -11.23 9.29 -3.27
CA ALA A 201 -11.51 10.33 -4.25
C ALA A 201 -11.01 11.72 -3.81
N GLU A 202 -11.07 12.03 -2.51
CA GLU A 202 -10.64 13.32 -1.95
C GLU A 202 -9.13 13.42 -1.75
N HIS A 203 -8.44 12.32 -1.37
CA HIS A 203 -7.09 12.40 -0.80
C HIS A 203 -6.02 11.54 -1.49
N ALA A 204 -6.40 10.46 -2.22
CA ALA A 204 -5.43 9.50 -2.73
C ALA A 204 -4.87 9.86 -4.11
N ASP A 205 -3.62 9.49 -4.37
CA ASP A 205 -3.02 9.49 -5.71
C ASP A 205 -3.17 8.09 -6.36
N ILE A 206 -3.25 7.04 -5.51
CA ILE A 206 -3.44 5.65 -5.91
C ILE A 206 -4.52 5.02 -5.02
N TRP A 207 -5.50 4.35 -5.61
CA TRP A 207 -6.46 3.52 -4.90
C TRP A 207 -6.04 2.06 -4.91
N ASN A 208 -6.07 1.37 -3.77
CA ASN A 208 -5.79 -0.06 -3.71
C ASN A 208 -6.96 -0.88 -3.15
N ILE A 209 -7.25 -1.99 -3.82
CA ILE A 209 -8.21 -3.00 -3.39
C ILE A 209 -7.60 -4.41 -3.54
N PRO A 210 -7.81 -5.33 -2.55
CA PRO A 210 -7.35 -6.70 -2.68
C PRO A 210 -8.01 -7.42 -3.86
N GLY A 211 -7.20 -8.02 -4.72
CA GLY A 211 -7.63 -8.89 -5.82
C GLY A 211 -7.69 -10.37 -5.42
N PRO A 212 -7.80 -11.27 -6.39
CA PRO A 212 -7.84 -12.70 -6.13
C PRO A 212 -6.65 -13.21 -5.27
N PRO A 213 -6.89 -14.17 -4.35
CA PRO A 213 -8.17 -14.84 -4.10
C PRO A 213 -9.09 -14.10 -3.12
N HIS A 214 -8.67 -12.95 -2.56
CA HIS A 214 -9.44 -12.22 -1.54
C HIS A 214 -10.58 -11.37 -2.13
N GLY A 215 -10.46 -10.95 -3.38
CA GLY A 215 -11.47 -10.19 -4.10
C GLY A 215 -11.79 -10.83 -5.47
N ARG A 216 -13.08 -10.92 -5.83
CA ARG A 216 -13.49 -11.38 -7.16
C ARG A 216 -13.34 -10.24 -8.17
N VAL A 217 -12.93 -10.54 -9.39
CA VAL A 217 -12.72 -9.55 -10.46
C VAL A 217 -13.98 -8.69 -10.68
N GLU A 218 -15.16 -9.31 -10.71
CA GLU A 218 -16.42 -8.61 -10.90
C GLU A 218 -16.67 -7.57 -9.80
N HIS A 219 -16.38 -7.92 -8.54
CA HIS A 219 -16.52 -7.00 -7.42
C HIS A 219 -15.55 -5.81 -7.54
N LEU A 220 -14.31 -6.04 -7.97
CA LEU A 220 -13.34 -4.97 -8.18
C LEU A 220 -13.83 -4.00 -9.25
N VAL A 221 -14.38 -4.52 -10.36
CA VAL A 221 -14.98 -3.71 -11.44
C VAL A 221 -16.16 -2.89 -10.96
N GLU A 222 -17.07 -3.49 -10.15
CA GLU A 222 -18.18 -2.74 -9.54
C GLU A 222 -17.69 -1.57 -8.67
N ARG A 223 -16.59 -1.74 -7.93
CA ARG A 223 -16.03 -0.68 -7.07
C ARG A 223 -15.45 0.48 -7.87
N ILE A 224 -14.96 0.26 -9.08
CA ILE A 224 -14.53 1.35 -9.98
C ILE A 224 -15.70 2.32 -10.22
N ALA A 225 -16.87 1.82 -10.59
CA ALA A 225 -18.03 2.67 -10.86
C ALA A 225 -18.49 3.49 -9.63
N VAL A 226 -18.31 2.94 -8.42
CA VAL A 226 -18.57 3.67 -7.17
C VAL A 226 -17.53 4.77 -6.96
N LEU A 227 -16.25 4.46 -7.16
CA LEU A 227 -15.14 5.42 -7.03
C LEU A 227 -15.29 6.57 -8.02
N ASP A 228 -15.63 6.27 -9.29
CA ASP A 228 -15.81 7.29 -10.33
C ASP A 228 -16.95 8.27 -9.98
N ARG A 229 -18.04 7.78 -9.35
CA ARG A 229 -19.10 8.65 -8.84
C ARG A 229 -18.60 9.57 -7.72
N HIS A 230 -17.78 9.06 -6.80
CA HIS A 230 -17.18 9.89 -5.76
C HIS A 230 -16.19 10.92 -6.32
N CYS A 231 -15.37 10.54 -7.31
CA CYS A 231 -14.50 11.50 -8.01
C CYS A 231 -15.32 12.62 -8.66
N ALA A 232 -16.38 12.28 -9.38
CA ALA A 232 -17.28 13.26 -9.99
C ALA A 232 -17.92 14.19 -8.94
N ALA A 233 -18.34 13.66 -7.78
CA ALA A 233 -18.94 14.43 -6.70
C ALA A 233 -18.00 15.48 -6.09
N VAL A 234 -16.68 15.24 -6.12
CA VAL A 234 -15.65 16.19 -5.64
C VAL A 234 -14.97 16.98 -6.77
N GLY A 235 -15.46 16.85 -8.00
CA GLY A 235 -14.92 17.58 -9.16
C GLY A 235 -13.55 17.06 -9.64
N ARG A 236 -13.20 15.81 -9.30
CA ARG A 236 -11.93 15.20 -9.69
C ARG A 236 -12.10 14.36 -10.95
N ASP A 237 -11.15 14.48 -11.89
CA ASP A 237 -11.06 13.55 -13.02
C ASP A 237 -10.67 12.14 -12.51
N PRO A 238 -11.51 11.10 -12.71
CA PRO A 238 -11.17 9.74 -12.33
C PRO A 238 -9.89 9.20 -12.99
N ALA A 239 -9.49 9.71 -14.14
CA ALA A 239 -8.27 9.31 -14.83
C ALA A 239 -6.98 9.82 -14.13
N SER A 240 -7.11 10.81 -13.22
CA SER A 240 -5.99 11.29 -12.41
C SER A 240 -5.62 10.34 -11.25
N LEU A 241 -6.41 9.30 -11.03
CA LEU A 241 -6.24 8.35 -9.94
C LEU A 241 -5.80 6.99 -10.49
N SER A 242 -4.62 6.53 -10.10
CA SER A 242 -4.16 5.17 -10.44
C SER A 242 -4.96 4.12 -9.66
N ARG A 243 -5.32 3.03 -10.33
CA ARG A 243 -6.13 1.94 -9.77
C ARG A 243 -5.29 0.71 -9.55
N SER A 244 -5.02 0.44 -8.28
CA SER A 244 -4.13 -0.62 -7.83
C SER A 244 -4.89 -1.84 -7.33
N THR A 245 -4.36 -3.02 -7.64
CA THR A 245 -4.77 -4.25 -6.98
C THR A 245 -3.58 -5.10 -6.59
N GLN A 246 -3.69 -5.82 -5.47
CA GLN A 246 -2.70 -6.80 -5.05
C GLN A 246 -3.27 -8.21 -5.14
N MET A 247 -2.47 -9.16 -5.62
CA MET A 247 -2.86 -10.55 -5.84
C MET A 247 -1.85 -11.51 -5.24
N ILE A 248 -2.33 -12.55 -4.57
CA ILE A 248 -1.47 -13.68 -4.20
C ILE A 248 -1.20 -14.48 -5.46
N VAL A 249 0.07 -14.76 -5.72
CA VAL A 249 0.49 -15.51 -6.90
C VAL A 249 0.91 -16.92 -6.51
N SER A 250 0.29 -17.92 -7.15
CA SER A 250 0.67 -19.32 -7.02
C SER A 250 1.64 -19.73 -8.13
N HIS A 251 2.68 -20.47 -7.74
CA HIS A 251 3.57 -21.11 -8.71
C HIS A 251 2.89 -22.27 -9.48
N ASP A 252 1.81 -22.81 -8.92
CA ASP A 252 1.14 -23.98 -9.52
C ASP A 252 0.15 -23.58 -10.63
N ASP A 253 -0.32 -22.32 -10.64
CA ASP A 253 -1.25 -21.82 -11.65
C ASP A 253 -0.95 -20.36 -12.04
N PRO A 254 0.14 -20.13 -12.78
CA PRO A 254 0.45 -18.79 -13.29
C PRO A 254 -0.56 -18.30 -14.35
N ALA A 255 -1.22 -19.24 -15.05
CA ALA A 255 -2.21 -18.90 -16.09
C ALA A 255 -3.44 -18.20 -15.50
N ALA A 256 -3.95 -18.67 -14.36
CA ALA A 256 -5.07 -18.01 -13.68
C ALA A 256 -4.72 -16.58 -13.27
N THR A 257 -3.47 -16.35 -12.79
CA THR A 257 -2.99 -15.00 -12.46
C THR A 257 -2.96 -14.09 -13.69
N ARG A 258 -2.42 -14.56 -14.82
CA ARG A 258 -2.40 -13.80 -16.09
C ARG A 258 -3.80 -13.42 -16.56
N THR A 259 -4.71 -14.40 -16.59
CA THR A 259 -6.11 -14.18 -16.98
C THR A 259 -6.78 -13.09 -16.14
N ALA A 260 -6.57 -13.14 -14.81
CA ALA A 260 -7.14 -12.12 -13.91
C ALA A 260 -6.52 -10.73 -14.14
N LEU A 261 -5.20 -10.65 -14.35
CA LEU A 261 -4.50 -9.38 -14.62
C LEU A 261 -4.96 -8.73 -15.92
N VAL A 262 -5.11 -9.52 -17.01
CA VAL A 262 -5.61 -9.02 -18.30
C VAL A 262 -7.03 -8.52 -18.16
N ALA A 263 -7.92 -9.26 -17.47
CA ALA A 263 -9.30 -8.84 -17.23
C ALA A 263 -9.36 -7.53 -16.42
N LEU A 264 -8.54 -7.39 -15.37
CA LEU A 264 -8.48 -6.20 -14.55
C LEU A 264 -7.87 -5.00 -15.28
N ALA A 265 -6.84 -5.21 -16.11
CA ALA A 265 -6.28 -4.17 -16.96
C ALA A 265 -7.32 -3.67 -17.99
N GLY A 266 -8.08 -4.59 -18.59
CA GLY A 266 -9.20 -4.25 -19.47
C GLY A 266 -10.31 -3.47 -18.79
N ALA A 267 -10.51 -3.67 -17.48
CA ALA A 267 -11.44 -2.92 -16.66
C ALA A 267 -10.91 -1.56 -16.18
N GLY A 268 -9.62 -1.26 -16.40
CA GLY A 268 -9.02 0.03 -16.07
C GLY A 268 -8.14 0.05 -14.82
N PHE A 269 -7.71 -1.11 -14.31
CA PHE A 269 -6.60 -1.19 -13.36
C PHE A 269 -5.27 -1.00 -14.10
N ASP A 270 -4.34 -0.24 -13.49
CA ASP A 270 -3.06 0.13 -14.09
C ASP A 270 -1.85 -0.05 -13.16
N HIS A 271 -2.09 -0.54 -11.93
CA HIS A 271 -1.05 -0.74 -10.93
C HIS A 271 -1.24 -2.10 -10.25
N PHE A 272 -0.37 -3.07 -10.59
CA PHE A 272 -0.50 -4.45 -10.17
C PHE A 272 0.59 -4.87 -9.20
N VAL A 273 0.20 -5.44 -8.06
CA VAL A 273 1.12 -5.89 -7.02
C VAL A 273 1.03 -7.40 -6.89
N LEU A 274 2.11 -8.09 -7.22
CA LEU A 274 2.23 -9.54 -7.20
C LEU A 274 2.83 -9.99 -5.87
N ALA A 275 2.11 -10.83 -5.13
CA ALA A 275 2.50 -11.28 -3.80
C ALA A 275 2.79 -12.80 -3.80
N PRO A 276 4.03 -13.21 -4.09
CA PRO A 276 4.46 -14.57 -3.81
C PRO A 276 4.47 -14.82 -2.30
N LEU A 277 4.22 -16.03 -1.87
CA LEU A 277 4.24 -16.42 -0.46
C LEU A 277 5.59 -17.00 -0.06
N PRO A 278 6.07 -16.74 1.19
CA PRO A 278 7.29 -17.37 1.70
C PRO A 278 7.08 -18.88 1.98
N PRO A 279 8.15 -19.69 1.98
CA PRO A 279 9.53 -19.30 1.71
C PRO A 279 9.73 -18.92 0.24
N TYR A 280 10.49 -17.84 0.00
CA TYR A 280 10.70 -17.36 -1.37
C TYR A 280 11.69 -18.26 -2.11
N ARG A 281 11.24 -18.84 -3.22
CA ARG A 281 12.09 -19.63 -4.12
C ARG A 281 13.24 -18.77 -4.64
N ASP A 282 14.35 -19.40 -4.97
CA ASP A 282 15.42 -18.71 -5.67
C ASP A 282 14.90 -18.12 -6.98
N LYS A 283 15.34 -16.87 -7.27
CA LYS A 283 14.94 -16.13 -8.47
C LYS A 283 13.42 -15.95 -8.63
N VAL A 284 12.67 -15.85 -7.51
CA VAL A 284 11.21 -15.67 -7.55
C VAL A 284 10.81 -14.40 -8.32
N ALA A 285 11.60 -13.32 -8.23
CA ALA A 285 11.35 -12.10 -9.00
C ALA A 285 11.48 -12.36 -10.51
N ARG A 286 12.52 -13.07 -10.95
CA ARG A 286 12.70 -13.44 -12.36
C ARG A 286 11.55 -14.32 -12.85
N TRP A 287 11.16 -15.32 -12.07
CA TRP A 287 10.03 -16.18 -12.39
C TRP A 287 8.73 -15.37 -12.56
N LEU A 288 8.44 -14.43 -11.67
CA LEU A 288 7.27 -13.54 -11.80
C LEU A 288 7.33 -12.70 -13.07
N ALA A 289 8.49 -12.18 -13.43
CA ALA A 289 8.67 -11.42 -14.66
C ALA A 289 8.40 -12.29 -15.88
N ASP A 290 9.08 -13.45 -15.99
CA ASP A 290 9.03 -14.31 -17.17
C ASP A 290 7.68 -15.01 -17.34
N GLU A 291 7.07 -15.47 -16.24
CA GLU A 291 5.84 -16.27 -16.29
C GLU A 291 4.55 -15.44 -16.17
N ILE A 292 4.62 -14.23 -15.64
CA ILE A 292 3.43 -13.40 -15.39
C ILE A 292 3.50 -12.06 -16.11
N VAL A 293 4.53 -11.23 -15.83
CA VAL A 293 4.50 -9.84 -16.25
C VAL A 293 4.70 -9.68 -17.76
N VAL A 294 5.74 -10.32 -18.31
CA VAL A 294 6.05 -10.26 -19.76
C VAL A 294 4.88 -10.79 -20.60
N PRO A 295 4.33 -12.00 -20.32
CA PRO A 295 3.17 -12.49 -21.07
C PRO A 295 1.92 -11.59 -20.97
N VAL A 296 1.65 -11.00 -19.81
CA VAL A 296 0.53 -10.06 -19.67
C VAL A 296 0.76 -8.79 -20.49
N ARG A 297 1.98 -8.23 -20.49
CA ARG A 297 2.32 -7.05 -21.32
C ARG A 297 2.18 -7.35 -22.80
N GLU A 298 2.62 -8.51 -23.27
CA GLU A 298 2.47 -8.94 -24.67
C GLU A 298 0.99 -9.06 -25.06
N GLU A 299 0.15 -9.69 -24.21
CA GLU A 299 -1.29 -9.82 -24.47
C GLU A 299 -2.01 -8.48 -24.49
N LEU A 300 -1.59 -7.53 -23.68
CA LEU A 300 -2.13 -6.16 -23.68
C LEU A 300 -1.58 -5.29 -24.81
N GLY A 301 -0.62 -5.77 -25.61
CA GLY A 301 0.04 -5.02 -26.68
C GLY A 301 0.89 -3.85 -26.19
N ARG A 302 1.50 -4.00 -25.03
CA ARG A 302 2.19 -2.90 -24.32
C ARG A 302 3.53 -3.31 -23.74
#